data_0f94e43da14a0479b49c4abb527a2827
#
_entry.id   0f94e43da14a0479b49c4abb527a2827
#
_cell.length_a   1.000
_cell.length_b   1.000
_cell.length_c   1.000
_cell.angle_alpha   90.00
_cell.angle_beta   90.00
_cell.angle_gamma   90.00
#
_symmetry.space_group_name_H-M   'P 1'
#
loop_
_entity.id
_entity.type
_entity.pdbx_description
1 polymer ?
#
loop_
_entity_poly.entity_id
_entity_poly.type
_entity_poly.pdbx_seq_one_letter_code
_entity_poly.pdbx_strand_id
1 'polypeptide(L)'
;VVKDFSRFARNYIEMGTYLEQIFPFLGVRFISISDRYDSKDYKGKSSDIEVQFKGLIADFYVKDQSVKVKSAVSTRREQGEYCCGSAPYGYRINPENKKELVIVEDEAEVIRRVFELTNQRYSKMEICRLFNEEGVLTPLQSMSRRQKSDSKKAASRGLQWTSDMIRKIVDDKTYIGCMVYGKTKIPDPGT
;
A
#
# COMPACT_ATOMS: atom_id res chain seq x y z
N VAL A 1 -4.43 -24.51 17.88
CA VAL A 1 -4.21 -23.48 18.90
C VAL A 1 -3.88 -22.17 18.23
N VAL A 2 -4.53 -21.08 18.64
CA VAL A 2 -4.29 -19.72 18.14
C VAL A 2 -4.00 -18.77 19.29
N LYS A 3 -3.40 -17.62 19.00
CA LYS A 3 -3.16 -16.60 20.01
C LYS A 3 -4.47 -15.94 20.48
N ASP A 4 -5.28 -15.51 19.53
CA ASP A 4 -6.57 -14.84 19.73
C ASP A 4 -7.52 -15.14 18.56
N PHE A 5 -8.82 -14.87 18.73
CA PHE A 5 -9.83 -15.09 17.69
C PHE A 5 -9.56 -14.27 16.42
N SER A 6 -9.01 -13.08 16.54
CA SER A 6 -8.74 -12.20 15.40
C SER A 6 -7.67 -12.77 14.43
N ARG A 7 -6.83 -13.68 14.91
CA ARG A 7 -5.83 -14.39 14.12
C ARG A 7 -6.41 -15.61 13.40
N PHE A 8 -7.54 -16.13 13.86
CA PHE A 8 -8.17 -17.30 13.28
C PHE A 8 -9.08 -16.92 12.11
N ALA A 9 -9.99 -15.98 12.32
CA ALA A 9 -10.92 -15.54 11.28
C ALA A 9 -11.15 -14.04 11.35
N ARG A 10 -11.34 -13.41 10.19
CA ARG A 10 -11.64 -11.98 10.06
C ARG A 10 -13.14 -11.70 10.06
N ASN A 11 -13.96 -12.72 9.91
CA ASN A 11 -15.40 -12.64 9.87
C ASN A 11 -15.99 -13.53 10.96
N TYR A 12 -16.86 -12.97 11.81
CA TYR A 12 -17.47 -13.70 12.93
C TYR A 12 -18.41 -14.83 12.47
N ILE A 13 -19.07 -14.69 11.30
CA ILE A 13 -19.94 -15.72 10.74
C ILE A 13 -19.10 -16.95 10.38
N GLU A 14 -17.99 -16.73 9.71
CA GLU A 14 -17.06 -17.80 9.35
C GLU A 14 -16.48 -18.47 10.60
N MET A 15 -16.10 -17.68 11.59
CA MET A 15 -15.62 -18.18 12.88
C MET A 15 -16.67 -19.04 13.58
N GLY A 16 -17.92 -18.59 13.64
CA GLY A 16 -19.03 -19.35 14.21
C GLY A 16 -19.23 -20.68 13.49
N THR A 17 -19.23 -20.69 12.16
CA THR A 17 -19.37 -21.91 11.36
C THR A 17 -18.25 -22.91 11.66
N TYR A 18 -17.01 -22.46 11.78
CA TYR A 18 -15.91 -23.36 12.15
C TYR A 18 -16.04 -23.91 13.56
N LEU A 19 -16.37 -23.07 14.54
CA LEU A 19 -16.42 -23.46 15.95
C LEU A 19 -17.63 -24.31 16.28
N GLU A 20 -18.78 -24.04 15.66
CA GLU A 20 -20.05 -24.73 15.96
C GLU A 20 -20.31 -25.98 15.11
N GLN A 21 -19.83 -25.98 13.85
CA GLN A 21 -20.13 -27.03 12.89
C GLN A 21 -18.91 -27.84 12.48
N ILE A 22 -17.89 -27.16 11.95
CA ILE A 22 -16.77 -27.85 11.27
C ILE A 22 -15.84 -28.53 12.27
N PHE A 23 -15.38 -27.84 13.30
CA PHE A 23 -14.45 -28.41 14.27
C PHE A 23 -15.06 -29.52 15.12
N PRO A 24 -16.33 -29.39 15.63
CA PRO A 24 -17.00 -30.50 16.30
C PRO A 24 -17.20 -31.71 15.39
N PHE A 25 -17.56 -31.49 14.11
CA PHE A 25 -17.75 -32.57 13.13
C PHE A 25 -16.41 -33.31 12.85
N LEU A 26 -15.32 -32.56 12.74
CA LEU A 26 -13.97 -33.10 12.50
C LEU A 26 -13.28 -33.62 13.79
N GLY A 27 -13.90 -33.46 14.95
CA GLY A 27 -13.29 -33.81 16.25
C GLY A 27 -12.06 -32.93 16.61
N VAL A 28 -11.97 -31.74 16.03
CA VAL A 28 -10.86 -30.81 16.25
C VAL A 28 -11.11 -29.97 17.50
N ARG A 29 -10.16 -30.00 18.45
CA ARG A 29 -10.13 -29.13 19.60
C ARG A 29 -9.53 -27.79 19.24
N PHE A 30 -10.26 -26.70 19.47
CA PHE A 30 -9.82 -25.33 19.23
C PHE A 30 -9.50 -24.63 20.54
N ILE A 31 -8.32 -23.98 20.63
CA ILE A 31 -7.87 -23.26 21.81
C ILE A 31 -7.41 -21.86 21.40
N SER A 32 -7.98 -20.82 22.02
CA SER A 32 -7.52 -19.44 21.94
C SER A 32 -6.90 -19.02 23.26
N ILE A 33 -5.60 -18.69 23.26
CA ILE A 33 -4.81 -18.44 24.48
C ILE A 33 -5.21 -17.14 25.14
N SER A 34 -5.21 -16.04 24.36
CA SER A 34 -5.51 -14.69 24.90
C SER A 34 -6.96 -14.54 25.31
N ASP A 35 -7.88 -15.23 24.63
CA ASP A 35 -9.31 -15.19 24.92
C ASP A 35 -9.71 -16.22 25.99
N ARG A 36 -8.75 -17.03 26.46
CA ARG A 36 -8.98 -18.13 27.45
C ARG A 36 -10.12 -19.06 27.02
N TYR A 37 -10.21 -19.36 25.72
CA TYR A 37 -11.24 -20.22 25.17
C TYR A 37 -10.66 -21.59 24.82
N ASP A 38 -11.39 -22.64 25.25
CA ASP A 38 -11.12 -24.04 24.88
C ASP A 38 -12.44 -24.73 24.49
N SER A 39 -12.55 -25.19 23.25
CA SER A 39 -13.77 -25.81 22.73
C SER A 39 -14.18 -27.06 23.48
N LYS A 40 -13.30 -27.71 24.26
CA LYS A 40 -13.60 -28.85 25.09
C LYS A 40 -14.47 -28.49 26.29
N ASP A 41 -14.30 -27.29 26.84
CA ASP A 41 -14.98 -26.84 28.06
C ASP A 41 -16.37 -26.25 27.77
N TYR A 42 -16.65 -25.93 26.51
CA TYR A 42 -17.79 -25.12 26.09
C TYR A 42 -18.86 -25.88 25.29
N LYS A 43 -18.88 -27.20 25.31
CA LYS A 43 -19.94 -28.00 24.64
C LYS A 43 -21.32 -27.64 25.15
N GLY A 44 -22.08 -26.83 24.34
CA GLY A 44 -23.53 -26.60 24.55
C GLY A 44 -23.92 -25.66 25.69
N LYS A 45 -23.05 -24.75 26.13
CA LYS A 45 -23.36 -23.74 27.15
C LYS A 45 -23.40 -22.32 26.55
N SER A 46 -24.08 -21.39 27.25
CA SER A 46 -24.25 -19.96 26.84
C SER A 46 -22.98 -19.18 26.50
N SER A 47 -21.81 -19.77 26.69
CA SER A 47 -20.50 -19.27 26.25
C SER A 47 -20.35 -19.15 24.73
N ASP A 48 -21.17 -19.87 23.95
CA ASP A 48 -21.16 -19.75 22.48
C ASP A 48 -21.60 -18.35 22.06
N ILE A 49 -22.56 -17.77 22.80
CA ILE A 49 -23.03 -16.40 22.61
C ILE A 49 -21.90 -15.38 22.92
N GLU A 50 -21.09 -15.62 23.96
CA GLU A 50 -19.99 -14.73 24.33
C GLU A 50 -18.87 -14.71 23.26
N VAL A 51 -18.58 -15.86 22.66
CA VAL A 51 -17.61 -15.98 21.57
C VAL A 51 -18.09 -15.24 20.32
N GLN A 52 -19.36 -15.41 19.95
CA GLN A 52 -19.99 -14.73 18.84
C GLN A 52 -20.02 -13.21 19.08
N PHE A 53 -20.31 -12.77 20.32
CA PHE A 53 -20.31 -11.37 20.68
C PHE A 53 -18.91 -10.74 20.62
N LYS A 54 -17.87 -11.43 21.07
CA LYS A 54 -16.48 -10.99 20.93
C LYS A 54 -16.05 -10.86 19.48
N GLY A 55 -16.45 -11.80 18.62
CA GLY A 55 -16.22 -11.73 17.18
C GLY A 55 -16.90 -10.53 16.54
N LEU A 56 -18.16 -10.28 16.89
CA LEU A 56 -18.92 -9.13 16.41
C LEU A 56 -18.27 -7.80 16.81
N ILE A 57 -17.86 -7.67 18.08
CA ILE A 57 -17.15 -6.49 18.57
C ILE A 57 -15.83 -6.28 17.82
N ALA A 58 -15.08 -7.35 17.57
CA ALA A 58 -13.83 -7.27 16.80
C ALA A 58 -14.09 -6.76 15.36
N ASP A 59 -15.12 -7.24 14.68
CA ASP A 59 -15.51 -6.79 13.35
C ASP A 59 -15.93 -5.31 13.33
N PHE A 60 -16.72 -4.89 14.31
CA PHE A 60 -17.09 -3.48 14.47
C PHE A 60 -15.86 -2.60 14.70
N TYR A 61 -14.94 -3.06 15.56
CA TYR A 61 -13.71 -2.32 15.83
C TYR A 61 -12.85 -2.14 14.57
N VAL A 62 -12.69 -3.20 13.76
CA VAL A 62 -11.94 -3.14 12.50
C VAL A 62 -12.59 -2.17 11.51
N LYS A 63 -13.94 -2.23 11.38
CA LYS A 63 -14.68 -1.32 10.51
C LYS A 63 -14.55 0.13 10.99
N ASP A 64 -14.73 0.39 12.28
CA ASP A 64 -14.59 1.73 12.88
C ASP A 64 -13.17 2.28 12.67
N GLN A 65 -12.14 1.47 12.92
CA GLN A 65 -10.74 1.86 12.65
C GLN A 65 -10.51 2.17 11.17
N SER A 66 -11.08 1.38 10.26
CA SER A 66 -10.96 1.65 8.82
C SER A 66 -11.57 3.00 8.44
N VAL A 67 -12.75 3.32 8.98
CA VAL A 67 -13.42 4.62 8.75
C VAL A 67 -12.59 5.76 9.30
N LYS A 68 -12.08 5.63 10.54
CA LYS A 68 -11.24 6.64 11.18
C LYS A 68 -9.94 6.90 10.39
N VAL A 69 -9.26 5.85 9.96
CA VAL A 69 -8.04 5.98 9.15
C VAL A 69 -8.34 6.63 7.80
N LYS A 70 -9.41 6.20 7.11
CA LYS A 70 -9.82 6.81 5.83
C LYS A 70 -10.14 8.30 6.00
N SER A 71 -10.90 8.67 7.04
CA SER A 71 -11.23 10.06 7.36
C SER A 71 -9.97 10.89 7.66
N ALA A 72 -9.08 10.41 8.52
CA ALA A 72 -7.84 11.10 8.85
C ALA A 72 -6.95 11.32 7.62
N VAL A 73 -6.84 10.31 6.73
CA VAL A 73 -6.09 10.45 5.48
C VAL A 73 -6.77 11.44 4.53
N SER A 74 -8.11 11.45 4.45
CA SER A 74 -8.86 12.43 3.64
C SER A 74 -8.58 13.86 4.11
N THR A 75 -8.72 14.13 5.40
CA THR A 75 -8.43 15.45 5.99
C THR A 75 -7.01 15.91 5.69
N ARG A 76 -6.03 15.04 5.85
CA ARG A 76 -4.63 15.38 5.52
C ARG A 76 -4.43 15.71 4.05
N ARG A 77 -5.11 14.99 3.15
CA ARG A 77 -5.08 15.25 1.70
C ARG A 77 -5.72 16.59 1.36
N GLU A 78 -6.83 16.95 2.00
CA GLU A 78 -7.52 18.23 1.85
C GLU A 78 -6.64 19.41 2.35
N GLN A 79 -5.78 19.16 3.34
CA GLN A 79 -4.77 20.09 3.83
C GLN A 79 -3.52 20.18 2.92
N GLY A 80 -3.48 19.43 1.83
CA GLY A 80 -2.34 19.41 0.92
C GLY A 80 -1.14 18.60 1.42
N GLU A 81 -1.27 17.83 2.50
CA GLU A 81 -0.21 17.00 3.01
C GLU A 81 0.09 15.80 2.08
N TYR A 82 1.36 15.49 1.92
CA TYR A 82 1.77 14.31 1.20
C TYR A 82 1.46 13.03 2.01
N CYS A 83 0.63 12.16 1.46
CA CYS A 83 0.12 10.96 2.15
C CYS A 83 0.52 9.64 1.48
N CYS A 84 1.51 9.65 0.58
CA CYS A 84 1.98 8.42 -0.07
C CYS A 84 3.27 7.91 0.56
N GLY A 85 3.48 6.59 0.50
CA GLY A 85 4.66 5.94 1.07
C GLY A 85 5.95 6.12 0.25
N SER A 86 5.85 6.50 -1.03
CA SER A 86 6.99 6.71 -1.92
C SER A 86 6.82 7.99 -2.71
N ALA A 87 7.88 8.78 -2.81
CA ALA A 87 7.89 9.99 -3.63
C ALA A 87 8.00 9.65 -5.12
N PRO A 88 7.38 10.46 -6.02
CA PRO A 88 7.64 10.35 -7.45
C PRO A 88 9.09 10.70 -7.79
N TYR A 89 9.55 10.28 -8.97
CA TYR A 89 10.89 10.61 -9.45
C TYR A 89 11.09 12.13 -9.47
N GLY A 90 12.28 12.61 -9.14
CA GLY A 90 12.56 14.04 -8.97
C GLY A 90 12.24 14.62 -7.61
N TYR A 91 11.58 13.84 -6.76
CA TYR A 91 11.23 14.23 -5.40
C TYR A 91 11.69 13.20 -4.38
N ARG A 92 11.83 13.64 -3.14
CA ARG A 92 11.96 12.78 -1.97
C ARG A 92 11.04 13.26 -0.86
N ILE A 93 10.62 12.34 0.01
CA ILE A 93 9.90 12.72 1.22
C ILE A 93 10.87 13.48 2.13
N ASN A 94 10.44 14.63 2.66
CA ASN A 94 11.23 15.42 3.58
C ASN A 94 11.54 14.61 4.85
N PRO A 95 12.82 14.40 5.22
CA PRO A 95 13.17 13.65 6.42
C PRO A 95 12.67 14.28 7.73
N GLU A 96 12.61 15.62 7.76
CA GLU A 96 12.18 16.38 8.93
C GLU A 96 10.66 16.49 9.00
N ASN A 97 10.00 16.63 7.85
CA ASN A 97 8.55 16.69 7.76
C ASN A 97 8.04 15.72 6.68
N LYS A 98 7.65 14.52 7.10
CA LYS A 98 7.17 13.46 6.20
C LYS A 98 5.89 13.81 5.42
N LYS A 99 5.32 14.98 5.67
CA LYS A 99 4.11 15.49 5.02
C LYS A 99 4.42 16.30 3.75
N GLU A 100 5.67 16.52 3.45
CA GLU A 100 6.15 17.36 2.35
C GLU A 100 7.09 16.61 1.42
N LEU A 101 7.14 17.06 0.19
CA LEU A 101 8.11 16.62 -0.81
C LEU A 101 9.21 17.66 -0.97
N VAL A 102 10.45 17.20 -1.09
CA VAL A 102 11.62 18.01 -1.40
C VAL A 102 12.15 17.60 -2.78
N ILE A 103 12.53 18.58 -3.58
CA ILE A 103 13.10 18.37 -4.91
C ILE A 103 14.49 17.74 -4.78
N VAL A 104 14.77 16.77 -5.65
CA VAL A 104 16.10 16.18 -5.87
C VAL A 104 16.62 16.75 -7.17
N GLU A 105 17.53 17.71 -7.12
CA GLU A 105 17.88 18.55 -8.28
C GLU A 105 18.41 17.74 -9.47
N ASP A 106 19.30 16.77 -9.23
CA ASP A 106 19.84 15.91 -10.30
C ASP A 106 18.72 15.16 -11.06
N GLU A 107 17.68 14.71 -10.36
CA GLU A 107 16.53 14.04 -10.95
C GLU A 107 15.54 15.03 -11.59
N ALA A 108 15.42 16.22 -11.01
CA ALA A 108 14.56 17.28 -11.51
C ALA A 108 15.05 17.81 -12.87
N GLU A 109 16.36 17.90 -13.07
CA GLU A 109 16.96 18.25 -14.37
C GLU A 109 16.57 17.25 -15.46
N VAL A 110 16.62 15.96 -15.15
CA VAL A 110 16.20 14.92 -16.09
C VAL A 110 14.72 15.07 -16.45
N ILE A 111 13.87 15.37 -15.46
CA ILE A 111 12.43 15.60 -15.70
C ILE A 111 12.20 16.83 -16.57
N ARG A 112 12.84 17.96 -16.28
CA ARG A 112 12.76 19.20 -17.10
C ARG A 112 13.12 18.88 -18.55
N ARG A 113 14.18 18.13 -18.76
CA ARG A 113 14.62 17.70 -20.08
C ARG A 113 13.61 16.79 -20.78
N VAL A 114 12.94 15.88 -20.05
CA VAL A 114 11.83 15.07 -20.62
C VAL A 114 10.72 15.97 -21.15
N PHE A 115 10.31 17.00 -20.38
CA PHE A 115 9.27 17.93 -20.81
C PHE A 115 9.72 18.81 -21.98
N GLU A 116 10.97 19.29 -21.98
CA GLU A 116 11.53 20.07 -23.08
C GLU A 116 11.54 19.28 -24.41
N LEU A 117 12.06 18.04 -24.38
CA LEU A 117 12.09 17.18 -25.56
C LEU A 117 10.67 16.81 -26.04
N THR A 118 9.74 16.58 -25.08
CA THR A 118 8.33 16.33 -25.43
C THR A 118 7.71 17.57 -26.10
N ASN A 119 8.01 18.77 -25.64
CA ASN A 119 7.53 20.01 -26.24
C ASN A 119 8.14 20.24 -27.63
N GLN A 120 9.36 19.80 -27.85
CA GLN A 120 10.04 19.81 -29.14
C GLN A 120 9.53 18.70 -30.09
N ARG A 121 8.48 17.98 -29.72
CA ARG A 121 7.84 16.92 -30.52
C ARG A 121 8.65 15.63 -30.68
N TYR A 122 9.65 15.39 -29.84
CA TYR A 122 10.30 14.08 -29.82
C TYR A 122 9.31 13.01 -29.36
N SER A 123 9.34 11.87 -30.00
CA SER A 123 8.57 10.71 -29.54
C SER A 123 9.17 10.14 -28.26
N LYS A 124 8.34 9.46 -27.45
CA LYS A 124 8.82 8.82 -26.20
C LYS A 124 9.95 7.83 -26.45
N MET A 125 9.97 7.21 -27.62
CA MET A 125 10.99 6.23 -28.01
C MET A 125 12.32 6.90 -28.36
N GLU A 126 12.29 8.05 -29.02
CA GLU A 126 13.48 8.86 -29.29
C GLU A 126 14.10 9.41 -28.01
N ILE A 127 13.27 9.88 -27.08
CA ILE A 127 13.74 10.34 -25.75
C ILE A 127 14.42 9.20 -25.01
N CYS A 128 13.83 7.98 -25.03
CA CYS A 128 14.46 6.81 -24.39
C CYS A 128 15.80 6.46 -25.01
N ARG A 129 15.89 6.49 -26.34
CA ARG A 129 17.13 6.20 -27.05
C ARG A 129 18.23 7.20 -26.65
N LEU A 130 17.92 8.48 -26.70
CA LEU A 130 18.82 9.56 -26.31
C LEU A 130 19.34 9.38 -24.88
N PHE A 131 18.44 9.13 -23.91
CA PHE A 131 18.84 8.96 -22.51
C PHE A 131 19.66 7.69 -22.27
N ASN A 132 19.38 6.63 -23.02
CA ASN A 132 20.15 5.38 -22.93
C ASN A 132 21.55 5.53 -23.55
N GLU A 133 21.69 6.25 -24.66
CA GLU A 133 22.97 6.56 -25.30
C GLU A 133 23.84 7.45 -24.42
N GLU A 134 23.24 8.42 -23.74
CA GLU A 134 23.94 9.32 -22.83
C GLU A 134 24.21 8.70 -21.45
N GLY A 135 23.65 7.52 -21.17
CA GLY A 135 23.81 6.86 -19.86
C GLY A 135 23.09 7.55 -18.70
N VAL A 136 22.00 8.27 -18.97
CA VAL A 136 21.20 8.92 -17.94
C VAL A 136 20.60 7.86 -17.01
N LEU A 137 20.77 8.02 -15.69
CA LEU A 137 20.26 7.07 -14.71
C LEU A 137 18.74 6.98 -14.77
N THR A 138 18.23 5.76 -14.80
CA THR A 138 16.79 5.52 -14.70
C THR A 138 16.26 5.85 -13.28
N PRO A 139 14.96 6.09 -13.11
CA PRO A 139 14.35 6.32 -11.79
C PRO A 139 14.70 5.27 -10.75
N LEU A 140 14.75 3.99 -11.15
CA LEU A 140 15.10 2.88 -10.26
C LEU A 140 16.57 2.89 -9.86
N GLN A 141 17.47 3.18 -10.81
CA GLN A 141 18.91 3.30 -10.53
C GLN A 141 19.21 4.48 -9.60
N SER A 142 18.59 5.64 -9.85
CA SER A 142 18.72 6.82 -9.01
C SER A 142 18.23 6.56 -7.59
N MET A 143 17.07 5.93 -7.44
CA MET A 143 16.52 5.53 -6.14
C MET A 143 17.45 4.56 -5.40
N SER A 144 17.96 3.53 -6.09
CA SER A 144 18.89 2.55 -5.50
C SER A 144 20.18 3.20 -5.04
N ARG A 145 20.71 4.15 -5.82
CA ARG A 145 21.91 4.93 -5.47
C ARG A 145 21.70 5.73 -4.18
N ARG A 146 20.53 6.38 -4.03
CA ARG A 146 20.21 7.15 -2.83
C ARG A 146 20.04 6.28 -1.59
N GLN A 147 19.45 5.10 -1.72
CA GLN A 147 19.16 4.20 -0.59
C GLN A 147 20.37 3.36 -0.16
N LYS A 148 21.51 3.44 -0.86
CA LYS A 148 22.68 2.56 -0.66
C LYS A 148 22.28 1.08 -0.60
N SER A 149 21.23 0.70 -1.34
CA SER A 149 20.71 -0.65 -1.31
C SER A 149 21.56 -1.56 -2.21
N ASP A 150 22.34 -2.43 -1.58
CA ASP A 150 23.15 -3.47 -2.25
C ASP A 150 22.30 -4.62 -2.84
N SER A 151 21.00 -4.40 -3.04
CA SER A 151 20.18 -5.46 -3.58
C SER A 151 20.52 -5.68 -5.05
N LYS A 152 21.29 -6.74 -5.31
CA LYS A 152 21.65 -7.23 -6.67
C LYS A 152 20.43 -7.42 -7.59
N LYS A 153 19.22 -7.53 -7.03
CA LYS A 153 17.94 -7.58 -7.77
C LYS A 153 17.52 -6.22 -8.33
N ALA A 154 17.91 -5.10 -7.73
CA ALA A 154 17.65 -3.77 -8.26
C ALA A 154 18.60 -3.45 -9.43
N ALA A 155 19.80 -4.01 -9.43
CA ALA A 155 20.80 -3.79 -10.49
C ALA A 155 20.43 -4.44 -11.83
N SER A 156 19.56 -5.44 -11.87
CA SER A 156 19.21 -6.15 -13.11
C SER A 156 17.89 -5.72 -13.75
N ARG A 157 17.06 -4.95 -13.05
CA ARG A 157 15.79 -4.44 -13.57
C ARG A 157 15.84 -2.93 -13.76
N GLY A 158 15.42 -2.48 -14.94
CA GLY A 158 15.30 -1.06 -15.22
C GLY A 158 16.62 -0.36 -15.53
N LEU A 159 17.57 -1.08 -16.13
CA LEU A 159 18.86 -0.52 -16.58
C LEU A 159 18.72 0.48 -17.73
N GLN A 160 17.61 0.45 -18.45
CA GLN A 160 17.36 1.31 -19.59
C GLN A 160 16.04 2.06 -19.47
N TRP A 161 16.02 3.25 -20.00
CA TRP A 161 14.80 4.03 -20.16
C TRP A 161 13.84 3.35 -21.11
N THR A 162 12.56 3.33 -20.73
CA THR A 162 11.47 2.76 -21.52
C THR A 162 10.40 3.81 -21.77
N SER A 163 9.66 3.64 -22.86
CA SER A 163 8.55 4.56 -23.22
C SER A 163 7.49 4.68 -22.11
N ASP A 164 7.31 3.63 -21.32
CA ASP A 164 6.41 3.66 -20.15
C ASP A 164 6.93 4.56 -19.02
N MET A 165 8.25 4.63 -18.80
CA MET A 165 8.84 5.55 -17.83
C MET A 165 8.62 7.00 -18.24
N ILE A 166 8.90 7.32 -19.50
CA ILE A 166 8.65 8.66 -20.04
C ILE A 166 7.15 9.01 -19.98
N ARG A 167 6.28 8.07 -20.36
CA ARG A 167 4.82 8.27 -20.28
C ARG A 167 4.38 8.57 -18.85
N LYS A 168 4.86 7.81 -17.86
CA LYS A 168 4.52 8.03 -16.45
C LYS A 168 4.96 9.42 -15.96
N ILE A 169 6.11 9.91 -16.41
CA ILE A 169 6.58 11.24 -16.07
C ILE A 169 5.66 12.30 -16.69
N VAL A 170 5.39 12.20 -17.99
CA VAL A 170 4.58 13.20 -18.71
C VAL A 170 3.12 13.24 -18.24
N ASP A 171 2.56 12.08 -17.87
CA ASP A 171 1.16 11.95 -17.43
C ASP A 171 0.97 12.26 -15.92
N ASP A 172 2.05 12.38 -15.15
CA ASP A 172 1.96 12.60 -13.70
C ASP A 172 1.73 14.08 -13.37
N LYS A 173 0.53 14.37 -12.89
CA LYS A 173 0.11 15.71 -12.50
C LYS A 173 0.88 16.29 -11.30
N THR A 174 1.67 15.50 -10.61
CA THR A 174 2.52 15.97 -9.51
C THR A 174 3.54 17.01 -10.00
N TYR A 175 4.02 16.90 -11.25
CA TYR A 175 4.97 17.86 -11.83
C TYR A 175 4.36 19.23 -12.20
N ILE A 176 3.04 19.34 -12.15
CA ILE A 176 2.33 20.63 -12.26
C ILE A 176 1.71 21.08 -10.93
N GLY A 177 2.20 20.52 -9.81
CA GLY A 177 1.77 20.88 -8.47
C GLY A 177 0.44 20.24 -8.00
N CYS A 178 -0.08 19.25 -8.72
CA CYS A 178 -1.35 18.59 -8.38
C CYS A 178 -1.12 17.18 -7.85
N MET A 179 -1.55 16.90 -6.63
CA MET A 179 -1.57 15.54 -6.11
C MET A 179 -2.92 14.88 -6.39
N VAL A 180 -2.92 13.75 -7.11
CA VAL A 180 -4.13 13.02 -7.48
C VAL A 180 -4.29 11.77 -6.63
N TYR A 181 -5.36 11.72 -5.85
CA TYR A 181 -5.73 10.59 -5.01
C TYR A 181 -7.01 9.92 -5.51
N GLY A 182 -7.26 8.67 -5.08
CA GLY A 182 -8.52 8.00 -5.35
C GLY A 182 -8.75 7.59 -6.80
N LYS A 183 -7.68 7.34 -7.58
CA LYS A 183 -7.77 6.87 -8.97
C LYS A 183 -8.53 5.55 -9.12
N THR A 184 -8.54 4.73 -8.08
CA THR A 184 -9.26 3.46 -8.04
C THR A 184 -10.12 3.42 -6.78
N LYS A 185 -11.39 3.00 -6.91
CA LYS A 185 -12.26 2.63 -5.79
C LYS A 185 -12.31 1.11 -5.74
N ILE A 186 -12.03 0.54 -4.60
CA ILE A 186 -12.36 -0.87 -4.33
C ILE A 186 -13.83 -0.85 -3.94
N PRO A 187 -14.72 -1.58 -4.65
CA PRO A 187 -16.10 -1.73 -4.22
C PRO A 187 -16.12 -2.30 -2.80
N ASP A 188 -17.01 -1.80 -1.94
CA ASP A 188 -17.20 -2.42 -0.63
C ASP A 188 -17.60 -3.89 -0.84
N PRO A 189 -16.97 -4.84 -0.13
CA PRO A 189 -17.30 -6.25 -0.26
C PRO A 189 -18.67 -6.54 0.38
N GLY A 190 -19.74 -6.08 -0.25
CA GLY A 190 -21.10 -6.18 0.28
C GLY A 190 -22.14 -5.39 -0.53
N THR A 191 -21.76 -4.82 -1.67
CA THR A 191 -22.69 -4.27 -2.67
C THR A 191 -22.69 -5.12 -3.92
#